data_d569222121a4e2cbe31f71a7681e78ab
#
_entry.id   d569222121a4e2cbe31f71a7681e78ab
#
_cell.length_a   1.000
_cell.length_b   1.000
_cell.length_c   1.000
_cell.angle_alpha   90.00
_cell.angle_beta   90.00
_cell.angle_gamma   90.00
#
_symmetry.space_group_name_H-M   'P 1'
#
loop_
_entity.id
_entity.type
_entity.pdbx_description
1 polymer ?
#
loop_
_entity_poly.entity_id
_entity_poly.type
_entity_poly.pdbx_seq_one_letter_code
_entity_poly.pdbx_strand_id
1 'polypeptide(L)'
;LESDIIWYHNHLRSYRNRYLIETGAANPKARSLKTPEKEIGEMMRRVISHEIGHAIGLPHNMKASSAYPVDSLRSGTFTQKFGIATTIMDYARYNYVAQPGDQNIRFVRQLGPYDDYSVEWGYRYFDENSETEKEILREMVDSKSLNPMYMFGGNGNDPNSQTENIGDDPIKASMYGIRNLKIVAENLRNWTVEPTENYDDLEEIYGELLGTYRRYIYHVHN
;
A
#
# COMPACT_ATOMS: atom_id res chain seq x y z
N LEU A 1 13.72 6.22 -22.88
CA LEU A 1 12.60 6.61 -22.05
C LEU A 1 13.08 7.71 -21.09
N GLU A 2 12.43 8.85 -21.07
CA GLU A 2 12.70 9.96 -20.17
C GLU A 2 11.43 10.24 -19.36
N SER A 3 11.57 10.43 -18.06
CA SER A 3 10.44 10.69 -17.18
C SER A 3 10.86 11.64 -16.08
N ASP A 4 10.11 12.73 -15.93
CA ASP A 4 10.29 13.72 -14.87
C ASP A 4 9.32 13.43 -13.72
N ILE A 5 9.83 13.36 -12.50
CA ILE A 5 9.01 13.25 -11.29
C ILE A 5 8.99 14.60 -10.59
N ILE A 6 7.83 15.26 -10.62
CA ILE A 6 7.62 16.52 -9.93
C ILE A 6 7.07 16.24 -8.54
N TRP A 7 7.79 16.68 -7.51
CA TRP A 7 7.45 16.46 -6.13
C TRP A 7 6.99 17.75 -5.45
N TYR A 8 5.72 17.78 -5.02
CA TYR A 8 5.19 18.90 -4.25
C TYR A 8 5.39 18.69 -2.74
N HIS A 9 5.79 19.73 -2.03
CA HIS A 9 6.05 19.68 -0.59
C HIS A 9 4.85 19.14 0.22
N ASN A 10 3.64 19.50 -0.14
CA ASN A 10 2.41 19.04 0.51
C ASN A 10 2.19 17.52 0.43
N HIS A 11 2.76 16.84 -0.56
CA HIS A 11 2.65 15.38 -0.65
C HIS A 11 3.31 14.68 0.53
N LEU A 12 4.48 15.15 0.98
CA LEU A 12 5.16 14.58 2.14
C LEU A 12 4.32 14.71 3.41
N ARG A 13 3.65 15.86 3.59
CA ARG A 13 2.72 16.09 4.71
C ARG A 13 1.57 15.08 4.69
N SER A 14 0.91 14.90 3.55
CA SER A 14 -0.17 13.94 3.40
C SER A 14 0.29 12.50 3.66
N TYR A 15 1.46 12.09 3.14
CA TYR A 15 2.00 10.75 3.40
C TYR A 15 2.33 10.53 4.87
N ARG A 16 2.92 11.53 5.55
CA ARG A 16 3.18 11.51 6.99
C ARG A 16 1.89 11.36 7.79
N ASN A 17 0.87 12.17 7.49
CA ASN A 17 -0.42 12.13 8.19
C ASN A 17 -1.06 10.75 8.09
N ARG A 18 -1.11 10.19 6.88
CA ARG A 18 -1.63 8.85 6.67
C ARG A 18 -0.80 7.77 7.34
N TYR A 19 0.51 7.89 7.34
CA TYR A 19 1.40 6.97 8.02
C TYR A 19 1.12 6.94 9.53
N LEU A 20 0.92 8.12 10.14
CA LEU A 20 0.52 8.23 11.53
C LEU A 20 -0.85 7.57 11.76
N ILE A 21 -1.86 7.89 10.96
CA ILE A 21 -3.22 7.38 11.12
C ILE A 21 -3.28 5.86 10.96
N GLU A 22 -2.68 5.34 9.91
CA GLU A 22 -2.82 3.92 9.54
C GLU A 22 -1.87 3.01 10.34
N THR A 23 -0.74 3.53 10.84
CA THR A 23 0.27 2.68 11.49
C THR A 23 0.57 3.05 12.94
N GLY A 24 0.23 4.23 13.41
CA GLY A 24 0.63 4.74 14.72
C GLY A 24 0.24 3.85 15.91
N ALA A 25 -0.84 3.08 15.80
CA ALA A 25 -1.23 2.12 16.84
C ALA A 25 -0.17 1.04 17.06
N ALA A 26 0.41 0.49 15.97
CA ALA A 26 1.38 -0.60 16.01
C ALA A 26 2.85 -0.12 15.84
N ASN A 27 3.06 1.10 15.31
CA ASN A 27 4.37 1.63 14.94
C ASN A 27 4.73 2.88 15.77
N PRO A 28 5.58 2.77 16.79
CA PRO A 28 6.01 3.93 17.58
C PRO A 28 6.67 5.05 16.76
N LYS A 29 7.32 4.74 15.64
CA LYS A 29 8.00 5.73 14.79
C LYS A 29 7.03 6.65 14.06
N ALA A 30 5.75 6.27 13.93
CA ALA A 30 4.72 7.06 13.29
C ALA A 30 4.02 8.05 14.27
N ARG A 31 4.30 7.99 15.57
CA ARG A 31 3.60 8.73 16.64
C ARG A 31 4.09 10.16 16.84
N SER A 32 4.43 10.85 15.77
CA SER A 32 4.95 12.22 15.84
C SER A 32 4.82 12.91 14.49
N LEU A 33 4.69 14.24 14.49
CA LEU A 33 4.81 15.06 13.28
C LEU A 33 6.25 15.06 12.72
N LYS A 34 7.22 14.70 13.55
CA LYS A 34 8.64 14.55 13.17
C LYS A 34 8.95 13.11 12.81
N THR A 35 8.42 12.68 11.68
CA THR A 35 8.68 11.32 11.16
C THR A 35 10.19 11.14 10.87
N PRO A 36 10.81 10.04 11.29
CA PRO A 36 12.22 9.78 11.03
C PRO A 36 12.55 9.81 9.53
N GLU A 37 13.70 10.35 9.16
CA GLU A 37 14.14 10.49 7.76
C GLU A 37 14.10 9.15 7.00
N LYS A 38 14.48 8.06 7.65
CA LYS A 38 14.42 6.72 7.06
C LYS A 38 13.00 6.33 6.64
N GLU A 39 12.00 6.64 7.46
CA GLU A 39 10.60 6.34 7.16
C GLU A 39 10.09 7.23 5.99
N ILE A 40 10.46 8.50 5.99
CA ILE A 40 10.18 9.42 4.86
C ILE A 40 10.83 8.90 3.57
N GLY A 41 12.09 8.46 3.62
CA GLY A 41 12.79 7.87 2.49
C GLY A 41 12.08 6.62 1.92
N GLU A 42 11.53 5.75 2.79
CA GLU A 42 10.71 4.60 2.36
C GLU A 42 9.42 5.03 1.66
N MET A 43 8.74 6.06 2.18
CA MET A 43 7.54 6.60 1.56
C MET A 43 7.84 7.18 0.18
N MET A 44 8.91 7.97 0.06
CA MET A 44 9.36 8.54 -1.21
C MET A 44 9.73 7.45 -2.21
N ARG A 45 10.52 6.46 -1.79
CA ARG A 45 10.91 5.34 -2.66
C ARG A 45 9.69 4.60 -3.19
N ARG A 46 8.68 4.33 -2.35
CA ARG A 46 7.43 3.72 -2.78
C ARG A 46 6.77 4.50 -3.90
N VAL A 47 6.63 5.83 -3.74
CA VAL A 47 5.97 6.67 -4.75
C VAL A 47 6.80 6.73 -6.02
N ILE A 48 8.10 7.00 -5.92
CA ILE A 48 9.00 7.06 -7.07
C ILE A 48 8.97 5.74 -7.85
N SER A 49 9.02 4.59 -7.17
CA SER A 49 8.94 3.29 -7.84
C SER A 49 7.60 3.07 -8.54
N HIS A 50 6.49 3.57 -7.96
CA HIS A 50 5.16 3.52 -8.58
C HIS A 50 5.11 4.37 -9.86
N GLU A 51 5.59 5.62 -9.82
CA GLU A 51 5.63 6.50 -10.98
C GLU A 51 6.58 5.98 -12.09
N ILE A 52 7.70 5.37 -11.71
CA ILE A 52 8.57 4.66 -12.67
C ILE A 52 7.81 3.49 -13.32
N GLY A 53 7.01 2.77 -12.56
CA GLY A 53 6.13 1.73 -13.10
C GLY A 53 5.23 2.25 -14.21
N HIS A 54 4.58 3.41 -14.00
CA HIS A 54 3.80 4.06 -15.05
C HIS A 54 4.64 4.50 -16.25
N ALA A 55 5.84 5.03 -16.00
CA ALA A 55 6.74 5.47 -17.07
C ALA A 55 7.19 4.31 -17.99
N ILE A 56 7.25 3.08 -17.46
CA ILE A 56 7.52 1.87 -18.24
C ILE A 56 6.23 1.16 -18.73
N GLY A 57 5.06 1.79 -18.59
CA GLY A 57 3.80 1.31 -19.16
C GLY A 57 2.95 0.41 -18.27
N LEU A 58 3.29 0.24 -16.99
CA LEU A 58 2.48 -0.56 -16.08
C LEU A 58 1.22 0.20 -15.64
N PRO A 59 0.01 -0.34 -15.80
CA PRO A 59 -1.21 0.23 -15.25
C PRO A 59 -1.36 -0.08 -13.76
N HIS A 60 -2.30 0.59 -13.09
CA HIS A 60 -2.70 0.20 -11.74
C HIS A 60 -3.26 -1.22 -11.68
N ASN A 61 -2.89 -1.96 -10.64
CA ASN A 61 -3.43 -3.27 -10.34
C ASN A 61 -3.96 -3.31 -8.90
N MET A 62 -5.25 -3.01 -8.73
CA MET A 62 -5.91 -2.93 -7.42
C MET A 62 -6.21 -4.30 -6.81
N LYS A 63 -6.12 -5.38 -7.58
CA LYS A 63 -6.32 -6.75 -7.10
C LYS A 63 -5.11 -7.27 -6.32
N ALA A 64 -3.96 -6.66 -6.49
CA ALA A 64 -2.71 -7.11 -5.89
C ALA A 64 -2.72 -7.07 -4.35
N SER A 65 -3.43 -6.12 -3.75
CA SER A 65 -3.56 -6.01 -2.29
C SER A 65 -4.43 -7.09 -1.66
N SER A 66 -5.35 -7.71 -2.41
CA SER A 66 -6.18 -8.82 -1.93
C SER A 66 -5.51 -10.20 -2.03
N ALA A 67 -4.30 -10.29 -2.60
CA ALA A 67 -3.60 -11.55 -2.82
C ALA A 67 -3.04 -12.19 -1.54
N TYR A 68 -2.83 -11.40 -0.49
CA TYR A 68 -2.22 -11.88 0.76
C TYR A 68 -3.26 -12.04 1.87
N PRO A 69 -3.20 -13.15 2.64
CA PRO A 69 -4.06 -13.30 3.81
C PRO A 69 -3.84 -12.19 4.85
N VAL A 70 -4.93 -11.66 5.40
CA VAL A 70 -4.88 -10.61 6.44
C VAL A 70 -3.98 -11.01 7.61
N ASP A 71 -4.02 -12.29 8.04
CA ASP A 71 -3.17 -12.76 9.13
C ASP A 71 -1.69 -12.75 8.77
N SER A 72 -1.34 -12.99 7.50
CA SER A 72 0.03 -12.94 7.02
C SER A 72 0.60 -11.50 7.05
N LEU A 73 -0.25 -10.50 6.85
CA LEU A 73 0.13 -9.08 6.94
C LEU A 73 0.48 -8.65 8.37
N ARG A 74 0.15 -9.46 9.38
CA ARG A 74 0.54 -9.29 10.78
C ARG A 74 1.82 -10.04 11.15
N SER A 75 2.42 -10.75 10.22
CA SER A 75 3.68 -11.46 10.40
C SER A 75 4.87 -10.63 9.91
N GLY A 76 5.82 -10.35 10.79
CA GLY A 76 7.05 -9.66 10.41
C GLY A 76 7.86 -10.45 9.39
N THR A 77 8.01 -11.76 9.56
CA THR A 77 8.72 -12.60 8.60
C THR A 77 8.09 -12.56 7.22
N PHE A 78 6.76 -12.59 7.16
CA PHE A 78 6.03 -12.52 5.90
C PHE A 78 6.19 -11.14 5.25
N THR A 79 5.86 -10.07 5.99
CA THR A 79 5.83 -8.72 5.43
C THR A 79 7.21 -8.18 5.05
N GLN A 80 8.27 -8.58 5.75
CA GLN A 80 9.64 -8.25 5.34
C GLN A 80 10.03 -8.92 4.02
N LYS A 81 9.54 -10.12 3.75
CA LYS A 81 9.85 -10.87 2.53
C LYS A 81 8.97 -10.45 1.35
N PHE A 82 7.66 -10.38 1.56
CA PHE A 82 6.67 -10.23 0.49
C PHE A 82 6.03 -8.84 0.40
N GLY A 83 6.25 -7.97 1.37
CA GLY A 83 5.56 -6.68 1.44
C GLY A 83 4.11 -6.80 1.88
N ILE A 84 3.27 -5.87 1.43
CA ILE A 84 1.85 -5.78 1.80
C ILE A 84 0.90 -5.88 0.60
N ALA A 85 1.44 -5.93 -0.60
CA ALA A 85 0.73 -6.17 -1.87
C ALA A 85 1.72 -6.79 -2.85
N THR A 86 1.23 -7.45 -3.90
CA THR A 86 2.08 -8.17 -4.87
C THR A 86 2.70 -7.26 -5.92
N THR A 87 2.31 -5.99 -5.98
CA THR A 87 2.90 -4.98 -6.88
C THR A 87 2.96 -3.60 -6.21
N ILE A 88 3.92 -2.82 -6.65
CA ILE A 88 4.01 -1.40 -6.34
C ILE A 88 2.89 -0.59 -7.00
N MET A 89 2.23 -1.12 -8.04
CA MET A 89 1.20 -0.45 -8.83
C MET A 89 -0.20 -0.50 -8.19
N ASP A 90 -0.35 -1.09 -7.01
CA ASP A 90 -1.59 -1.05 -6.22
C ASP A 90 -1.69 0.27 -5.42
N TYR A 91 -2.88 0.63 -4.96
CA TYR A 91 -3.10 1.76 -4.05
C TYR A 91 -3.16 1.35 -2.58
N ALA A 92 -2.77 0.12 -2.23
CA ALA A 92 -2.52 -0.26 -0.84
C ALA A 92 -1.56 0.76 -0.20
N ARG A 93 -2.00 1.53 0.79
CA ARG A 93 -1.18 2.64 1.32
C ARG A 93 -0.16 2.16 2.33
N TYR A 94 -0.64 1.82 3.53
CA TYR A 94 0.21 1.32 4.62
C TYR A 94 -0.44 0.08 5.24
N ASN A 95 0.35 -0.69 5.98
CA ASN A 95 -0.14 -1.87 6.68
C ASN A 95 -0.94 -1.48 7.92
N TYR A 96 -2.23 -1.20 7.73
CA TYR A 96 -3.14 -0.80 8.80
C TYR A 96 -3.73 -1.99 9.59
N VAL A 97 -3.47 -3.23 9.18
CA VAL A 97 -3.95 -4.42 9.90
C VAL A 97 -3.02 -4.88 11.01
N ALA A 98 -1.76 -4.44 11.00
CA ALA A 98 -0.81 -4.72 12.07
C ALA A 98 -1.34 -4.18 13.40
N GLN A 99 -1.23 -4.98 14.47
CA GLN A 99 -1.76 -4.65 15.79
C GLN A 99 -0.63 -4.33 16.79
N PRO A 100 -0.92 -3.60 17.87
CA PRO A 100 0.02 -3.45 18.97
C PRO A 100 0.55 -4.80 19.44
N GLY A 101 1.88 -4.93 19.52
CA GLY A 101 2.55 -6.19 19.89
C GLY A 101 3.06 -7.02 18.72
N ASP A 102 2.59 -6.80 17.50
CA ASP A 102 3.17 -7.43 16.31
C ASP A 102 4.60 -6.92 16.10
N GLN A 103 5.55 -7.84 15.79
CA GLN A 103 6.97 -7.52 15.75
C GLN A 103 7.52 -7.51 14.32
N ASN A 104 8.47 -6.62 14.05
CA ASN A 104 9.19 -6.51 12.78
C ASN A 104 8.30 -6.37 11.53
N ILE A 105 7.13 -5.76 11.68
CA ILE A 105 6.19 -5.57 10.59
C ILE A 105 6.73 -4.56 9.58
N ARG A 106 6.58 -4.85 8.29
CA ARG A 106 6.76 -3.87 7.23
C ARG A 106 5.44 -3.10 7.02
N PHE A 107 5.52 -1.78 7.07
CA PHE A 107 4.34 -0.91 6.94
C PHE A 107 4.17 -0.32 5.54
N VAL A 108 5.24 -0.21 4.77
CA VAL A 108 5.27 0.45 3.45
C VAL A 108 5.39 -0.60 2.36
N ARG A 109 4.65 -0.44 1.26
CA ARG A 109 4.77 -1.29 0.07
C ARG A 109 6.20 -1.32 -0.46
N GLN A 110 6.53 -2.42 -1.10
CA GLN A 110 7.76 -2.63 -1.86
C GLN A 110 7.44 -3.27 -3.21
N LEU A 111 8.44 -3.40 -4.07
CA LEU A 111 8.32 -4.23 -5.27
C LEU A 111 7.94 -5.66 -4.88
N GLY A 112 7.07 -6.25 -5.64
CA GLY A 112 6.54 -7.58 -5.38
C GLY A 112 6.62 -8.51 -6.60
N PRO A 113 6.19 -9.76 -6.46
CA PRO A 113 6.32 -10.77 -7.52
C PRO A 113 5.54 -10.43 -8.79
N TYR A 114 4.50 -9.63 -8.70
CA TYR A 114 3.76 -9.17 -9.89
C TYR A 114 4.56 -8.13 -10.67
N ASP A 115 5.36 -7.29 -10.01
CA ASP A 115 6.21 -6.32 -10.70
C ASP A 115 7.26 -7.03 -11.55
N ASP A 116 7.96 -8.02 -10.98
CA ASP A 116 8.93 -8.83 -11.72
C ASP A 116 8.28 -9.53 -12.92
N TYR A 117 7.12 -10.15 -12.70
CA TYR A 117 6.36 -10.83 -13.73
C TYR A 117 5.92 -9.88 -14.85
N SER A 118 5.36 -8.72 -14.54
CA SER A 118 4.85 -7.78 -15.53
C SER A 118 5.97 -7.13 -16.35
N VAL A 119 7.11 -6.85 -15.72
CA VAL A 119 8.30 -6.36 -16.41
C VAL A 119 8.89 -7.46 -17.31
N GLU A 120 8.98 -8.70 -16.83
CA GLU A 120 9.43 -9.82 -17.65
C GLU A 120 8.51 -10.02 -18.87
N TRP A 121 7.19 -9.99 -18.66
CA TRP A 121 6.21 -10.13 -19.73
C TRP A 121 6.31 -9.01 -20.78
N GLY A 122 6.51 -7.78 -20.35
CA GLY A 122 6.52 -6.62 -21.25
C GLY A 122 7.87 -6.30 -21.91
N TYR A 123 8.99 -6.78 -21.34
CA TYR A 123 10.33 -6.35 -21.74
C TYR A 123 11.30 -7.48 -22.04
N ARG A 124 10.88 -8.75 -21.90
CA ARG A 124 11.70 -9.87 -22.29
C ARG A 124 11.98 -9.83 -23.78
N TYR A 125 13.25 -9.89 -24.15
CA TYR A 125 13.64 -10.01 -25.56
C TYR A 125 13.47 -11.46 -26.03
N PHE A 126 12.86 -11.64 -27.20
CA PHE A 126 12.73 -12.93 -27.88
C PHE A 126 13.49 -12.85 -29.20
N ASP A 127 14.31 -13.88 -29.50
CA ASP A 127 14.98 -14.06 -30.78
C ASP A 127 14.16 -15.01 -31.70
N GLU A 128 12.86 -14.77 -31.71
CA GLU A 128 11.87 -15.62 -32.38
C GLU A 128 10.97 -14.77 -33.29
N ASN A 129 10.20 -15.44 -34.14
CA ASN A 129 9.19 -14.72 -34.90
C ASN A 129 8.01 -14.30 -34.02
N SER A 130 7.22 -13.32 -34.49
CA SER A 130 6.15 -12.70 -33.69
C SER A 130 5.02 -13.68 -33.27
N GLU A 131 4.81 -14.78 -33.95
CA GLU A 131 3.79 -15.76 -33.60
C GLU A 131 4.28 -16.65 -32.44
N THR A 132 5.54 -17.09 -32.47
CA THR A 132 6.18 -17.85 -31.39
C THR A 132 6.27 -17.01 -30.13
N GLU A 133 6.61 -15.72 -30.26
CA GLU A 133 6.60 -14.78 -29.14
C GLU A 133 5.22 -14.70 -28.46
N LYS A 134 4.15 -14.55 -29.24
CA LYS A 134 2.78 -14.51 -28.72
C LYS A 134 2.38 -15.80 -27.98
N GLU A 135 2.81 -16.96 -28.48
CA GLU A 135 2.57 -18.24 -27.83
C GLU A 135 3.27 -18.31 -26.47
N ILE A 136 4.55 -17.95 -26.40
CA ILE A 136 5.33 -17.92 -25.16
C ILE A 136 4.68 -16.96 -24.13
N LEU A 137 4.27 -15.76 -24.57
CA LEU A 137 3.61 -14.78 -23.70
C LEU A 137 2.25 -15.28 -23.18
N ARG A 138 1.48 -16.01 -24.01
CA ARG A 138 0.25 -16.68 -23.54
C ARG A 138 0.52 -17.74 -22.49
N GLU A 139 1.49 -18.63 -22.74
CA GLU A 139 1.88 -19.64 -21.77
C GLU A 139 2.34 -19.04 -20.44
N MET A 140 3.06 -17.92 -20.48
CA MET A 140 3.41 -17.17 -19.26
C MET A 140 2.16 -16.75 -18.47
N VAL A 141 1.15 -16.20 -19.15
CA VAL A 141 -0.11 -15.78 -18.51
C VAL A 141 -0.88 -17.00 -17.99
N ASP A 142 -1.07 -18.01 -18.82
CA ASP A 142 -1.85 -19.21 -18.50
C ASP A 142 -1.26 -19.96 -17.28
N SER A 143 0.05 -20.08 -17.22
CA SER A 143 0.75 -20.72 -16.10
C SER A 143 0.59 -20.00 -14.76
N LYS A 144 0.22 -18.72 -14.78
CA LYS A 144 0.05 -17.86 -13.59
C LYS A 144 -1.40 -17.53 -13.27
N SER A 145 -2.33 -17.78 -14.19
CA SER A 145 -3.72 -17.28 -14.17
C SER A 145 -4.52 -17.65 -12.92
N LEU A 146 -4.22 -18.79 -12.27
CA LEU A 146 -4.89 -19.25 -11.06
C LEU A 146 -4.18 -18.86 -9.76
N ASN A 147 -3.03 -18.21 -9.86
CA ASN A 147 -2.28 -17.79 -8.68
C ASN A 147 -2.62 -16.33 -8.32
N PRO A 148 -3.22 -16.07 -7.15
CA PRO A 148 -3.61 -14.72 -6.73
C PRO A 148 -2.47 -13.68 -6.80
N MET A 149 -1.22 -14.11 -6.64
CA MET A 149 -0.06 -13.23 -6.67
C MET A 149 0.21 -12.59 -8.05
N TYR A 150 -0.38 -13.16 -9.11
CA TYR A 150 -0.17 -12.72 -10.50
C TYR A 150 -1.46 -12.27 -11.18
N MET A 151 -2.57 -12.19 -10.43
CA MET A 151 -3.82 -11.70 -10.99
C MET A 151 -3.80 -10.19 -11.20
N PHE A 152 -4.48 -9.76 -12.26
CA PHE A 152 -4.69 -8.35 -12.57
C PHE A 152 -6.16 -7.97 -12.34
N GLY A 153 -6.37 -6.79 -11.74
CA GLY A 153 -7.69 -6.18 -11.62
C GLY A 153 -7.56 -4.67 -11.45
N GLY A 154 -8.23 -3.95 -12.35
CA GLY A 154 -8.32 -2.48 -12.26
C GLY A 154 -9.38 -2.04 -11.25
N ASN A 155 -9.58 -0.72 -11.14
CA ASN A 155 -10.73 -0.15 -10.45
C ASN A 155 -12.02 -0.64 -11.10
N GLY A 156 -12.93 -1.18 -10.31
CA GLY A 156 -14.19 -1.65 -10.86
C GLY A 156 -15.13 -2.23 -9.81
N ASN A 157 -16.07 -3.03 -10.28
CA ASN A 157 -17.08 -3.67 -9.45
C ASN A 157 -16.59 -4.97 -8.78
N ASP A 158 -15.32 -5.34 -8.96
CA ASP A 158 -14.73 -6.51 -8.28
C ASP A 158 -14.40 -6.13 -6.83
N PRO A 159 -15.08 -6.73 -5.83
CA PRO A 159 -14.83 -6.45 -4.41
C PRO A 159 -13.39 -6.81 -3.96
N ASN A 160 -12.68 -7.62 -4.74
CA ASN A 160 -11.26 -7.93 -4.50
C ASN A 160 -10.30 -6.94 -5.16
N SER A 161 -10.81 -5.92 -5.85
CA SER A 161 -10.01 -4.87 -6.52
C SER A 161 -10.33 -3.48 -5.96
N GLN A 162 -10.59 -3.41 -4.66
CA GLN A 162 -10.90 -2.15 -3.97
C GLN A 162 -9.64 -1.32 -3.75
N THR A 163 -9.73 -0.04 -4.05
CA THR A 163 -8.64 0.90 -3.78
C THR A 163 -8.42 1.07 -2.27
N GLU A 164 -7.17 1.11 -1.86
CA GLU A 164 -6.73 1.35 -0.46
C GLU A 164 -7.14 0.25 0.54
N ASN A 165 -7.67 -0.88 0.07
CA ASN A 165 -7.84 -2.09 0.88
C ASN A 165 -6.52 -2.88 0.94
N ILE A 166 -6.35 -3.73 1.95
CA ILE A 166 -5.28 -4.75 2.04
C ILE A 166 -5.80 -6.04 2.63
N GLY A 167 -5.27 -7.16 2.14
CA GLY A 167 -5.63 -8.50 2.58
C GLY A 167 -6.85 -9.08 1.85
N ASP A 168 -6.97 -10.39 1.95
CA ASP A 168 -8.00 -11.20 1.29
C ASP A 168 -9.40 -11.12 1.92
N ASP A 169 -9.49 -10.52 3.10
CA ASP A 169 -10.73 -10.35 3.86
C ASP A 169 -10.91 -8.88 4.26
N PRO A 170 -11.70 -8.10 3.50
CA PRO A 170 -11.91 -6.68 3.78
C PRO A 170 -12.65 -6.42 5.09
N ILE A 171 -13.49 -7.36 5.56
CA ILE A 171 -14.19 -7.24 6.85
C ILE A 171 -13.17 -7.34 7.99
N LYS A 172 -12.35 -8.38 7.99
CA LYS A 172 -11.32 -8.60 8.99
C LYS A 172 -10.27 -7.49 8.99
N ALA A 173 -9.82 -7.07 7.81
CA ALA A 173 -8.88 -5.97 7.66
C ALA A 173 -9.46 -4.67 8.23
N SER A 174 -10.69 -4.32 7.89
CA SER A 174 -11.38 -3.13 8.40
C SER A 174 -11.58 -3.18 9.91
N MET A 175 -11.92 -4.33 10.48
CA MET A 175 -12.01 -4.50 11.94
C MET A 175 -10.68 -4.21 12.64
N TYR A 176 -9.56 -4.69 12.12
CA TYR A 176 -8.23 -4.36 12.65
C TYR A 176 -7.91 -2.88 12.49
N GLY A 177 -8.18 -2.32 11.31
CA GLY A 177 -7.99 -0.90 11.05
C GLY A 177 -8.78 -0.01 12.01
N ILE A 178 -10.07 -0.30 12.22
CA ILE A 178 -10.93 0.46 13.15
C ILE A 178 -10.43 0.36 14.59
N ARG A 179 -9.93 -0.80 15.03
CA ARG A 179 -9.28 -0.92 16.35
C ARG A 179 -8.09 0.02 16.47
N ASN A 180 -7.24 0.05 15.44
CA ASN A 180 -6.08 0.93 15.41
C ASN A 180 -6.48 2.40 15.42
N LEU A 181 -7.50 2.78 14.63
CA LEU A 181 -8.01 4.17 14.63
C LEU A 181 -8.49 4.65 16.00
N LYS A 182 -9.09 3.78 16.82
CA LYS A 182 -9.47 4.14 18.21
C LYS A 182 -8.24 4.50 19.04
N ILE A 183 -7.19 3.68 18.98
CA ILE A 183 -5.93 3.93 19.68
C ILE A 183 -5.30 5.25 19.20
N VAL A 184 -5.31 5.48 17.88
CA VAL A 184 -4.77 6.72 17.30
C VAL A 184 -5.58 7.92 17.78
N ALA A 185 -6.92 7.87 17.74
CA ALA A 185 -7.79 8.96 18.16
C ALA A 185 -7.57 9.35 19.63
N GLU A 186 -7.43 8.36 20.52
CA GLU A 186 -7.18 8.58 21.95
C GLU A 186 -5.82 9.26 22.22
N ASN A 187 -4.84 9.07 21.34
CA ASN A 187 -3.49 9.58 21.51
C ASN A 187 -3.16 10.76 20.56
N LEU A 188 -4.05 11.09 19.65
CA LEU A 188 -3.77 12.01 18.54
C LEU A 188 -3.26 13.37 19.04
N ARG A 189 -3.90 13.95 20.04
CA ARG A 189 -3.47 15.21 20.65
C ARG A 189 -2.03 15.15 21.16
N ASN A 190 -1.66 14.07 21.85
CA ASN A 190 -0.31 13.90 22.41
C ASN A 190 0.76 13.73 21.32
N TRP A 191 0.37 13.21 20.14
CA TRP A 191 1.30 12.96 19.05
C TRP A 191 1.43 14.14 18.09
N THR A 192 0.49 15.07 18.07
CA THR A 192 0.41 16.11 17.04
C THR A 192 0.47 17.54 17.57
N VAL A 193 0.12 17.79 18.84
CA VAL A 193 0.17 19.14 19.41
C VAL A 193 1.59 19.50 19.78
N GLU A 194 2.06 20.61 19.24
CA GLU A 194 3.36 21.19 19.56
C GLU A 194 3.25 22.15 20.79
N PRO A 195 4.37 22.49 21.47
CA PRO A 195 4.38 23.37 22.64
C PRO A 195 3.81 24.76 22.40
N THR A 196 3.69 25.18 21.14
CA THR A 196 3.10 26.47 20.71
C THR A 196 1.58 26.50 20.77
N GLU A 197 0.94 25.39 21.16
CA GLU A 197 -0.54 25.24 21.22
C GLU A 197 -1.23 25.53 19.87
N ASN A 198 -0.54 25.33 18.76
CA ASN A 198 -1.18 25.34 17.45
C ASN A 198 -1.87 23.99 17.21
N TYR A 199 -3.13 24.03 16.88
CA TYR A 199 -4.00 22.86 16.67
C TYR A 199 -4.29 22.58 15.20
N ASP A 200 -3.71 23.29 14.25
CA ASP A 200 -4.00 23.14 12.81
C ASP A 200 -3.66 21.73 12.30
N ASP A 201 -2.50 21.20 12.67
CA ASP A 201 -2.13 19.82 12.33
C ASP A 201 -3.05 18.78 12.98
N LEU A 202 -3.50 19.02 14.23
CA LEU A 202 -4.44 18.15 14.91
C LEU A 202 -5.80 18.13 14.21
N GLU A 203 -6.33 19.30 13.81
CA GLU A 203 -7.61 19.42 13.10
C GLU A 203 -7.54 18.68 11.75
N GLU A 204 -6.49 18.92 10.96
CA GLU A 204 -6.28 18.27 9.67
C GLU A 204 -6.23 16.74 9.82
N ILE A 205 -5.38 16.23 10.72
CA ILE A 205 -5.19 14.78 10.91
C ILE A 205 -6.45 14.13 11.48
N TYR A 206 -7.18 14.82 12.36
CA TYR A 206 -8.47 14.33 12.86
C TYR A 206 -9.50 14.19 11.74
N GLY A 207 -9.58 15.17 10.83
CA GLY A 207 -10.42 15.10 9.64
C GLY A 207 -10.07 13.92 8.74
N GLU A 208 -8.76 13.70 8.49
CA GLU A 208 -8.27 12.56 7.72
C GLU A 208 -8.54 11.20 8.41
N LEU A 209 -8.46 11.15 9.74
CA LEU A 209 -8.80 9.95 10.53
C LEU A 209 -10.27 9.59 10.38
N LEU A 210 -11.18 10.55 10.44
CA LEU A 210 -12.61 10.32 10.20
C LEU A 210 -12.87 9.85 8.75
N GLY A 211 -12.16 10.41 7.78
CA GLY A 211 -12.18 9.95 6.39
C GLY A 211 -11.73 8.50 6.24
N THR A 212 -10.66 8.13 6.94
CA THR A 212 -10.12 6.76 6.96
C THR A 212 -11.12 5.78 7.61
N TYR A 213 -11.75 6.17 8.72
CA TYR A 213 -12.81 5.37 9.35
C TYR A 213 -13.97 5.10 8.38
N ARG A 214 -14.47 6.13 7.68
CA ARG A 214 -15.54 5.97 6.67
C ARG A 214 -15.11 5.03 5.55
N ARG A 215 -13.86 5.09 5.12
CA ARG A 215 -13.32 4.21 4.08
C ARG A 215 -13.31 2.75 4.53
N TYR A 216 -12.90 2.45 5.75
CA TYR A 216 -12.93 1.08 6.26
C TYR A 216 -14.35 0.51 6.36
N ILE A 217 -15.35 1.34 6.69
CA ILE A 217 -16.75 0.94 6.62
C ILE A 217 -17.17 0.68 5.17
N TYR A 218 -16.73 1.53 4.24
CA TYR A 218 -17.04 1.38 2.81
C TYR A 218 -16.49 0.08 2.23
N HIS A 219 -15.27 -0.33 2.61
CA HIS A 219 -14.67 -1.60 2.17
C HIS A 219 -15.48 -2.84 2.60
N VAL A 220 -16.26 -2.74 3.66
CA VAL A 220 -17.13 -3.83 4.16
C VAL A 220 -18.46 -3.85 3.42
N HIS A 221 -18.91 -2.70 2.91
CA HIS A 221 -20.23 -2.55 2.32
C HIS A 221 -20.25 -2.87 0.81
N ASN A 222 -19.10 -2.77 0.16
CA ASN A 222 -18.94 -3.17 -1.24
C ASN A 222 -18.65 -4.67 -1.36
#